data_c4f2c5d2fa5b342629005893f311da78
#
_entry.id   c4f2c5d2fa5b342629005893f311da78
#
_cell.length_a   1.000
_cell.length_b   1.000
_cell.length_c   1.000
_cell.angle_alpha   90.00
_cell.angle_beta   90.00
_cell.angle_gamma   90.00
#
_symmetry.space_group_name_H-M   'P 1'
#
loop_
_entity.id
_entity.type
_entity.pdbx_description
1 polymer ?
#
loop_
_entity_poly.entity_id
_entity_poly.type
_entity_poly.pdbx_seq_one_letter_code
_entity_poly.pdbx_strand_id
1 'polypeptide(L)'
;WRPGMTIDKIIEELDRTVRLPGLANLWVPPIRNRIDMLSTGIKSPIGIKVSGTVLSDIDVTAQSIEAVAKTVPGVVSALAERLEGGRYIDVDINREKASRYGMTVGDVQLFVSSAIGGAMVGETVEGVARYPINIRYPQDYRNSPQALREMPILTPMKQQITLGDVADIKVVSGPTMLKTENARPASWIYVDARGRDMVSVVNDIKTAISEK
;
A
#
# COMPACT_ATOMS: atom_id res chain seq x y z
N TRP A 1 -3.65 35.96 12.75
CA TRP A 1 -4.83 35.12 13.02
C TRP A 1 -6.06 36.02 13.19
N ARG A 2 -7.24 35.51 12.77
CA ARG A 2 -8.51 36.20 13.01
C ARG A 2 -8.75 36.37 14.52
N PRO A 3 -9.29 37.50 15.01
CA PRO A 3 -9.57 37.70 16.44
C PRO A 3 -10.39 36.52 17.00
N GLY A 4 -9.99 36.00 18.17
CA GLY A 4 -10.67 34.88 18.85
C GLY A 4 -10.45 33.49 18.22
N MET A 5 -9.55 33.37 17.24
CA MET A 5 -9.17 32.08 16.64
C MET A 5 -8.15 31.36 17.52
N THR A 6 -8.40 30.08 17.78
CA THR A 6 -7.48 29.18 18.49
C THR A 6 -7.08 28.04 17.56
N ILE A 7 -6.04 27.28 17.91
CA ILE A 7 -5.62 26.09 17.15
C ILE A 7 -6.78 25.10 17.03
N ASP A 8 -7.51 24.86 18.11
CA ASP A 8 -8.64 23.92 18.10
C ASP A 8 -9.74 24.36 17.12
N LYS A 9 -10.09 25.66 17.11
CA LYS A 9 -11.06 26.21 16.16
C LYS A 9 -10.60 26.11 14.71
N ILE A 10 -9.28 26.30 14.46
CA ILE A 10 -8.72 26.09 13.11
C ILE A 10 -8.86 24.63 12.70
N ILE A 11 -8.53 23.71 13.59
CA ILE A 11 -8.63 22.28 13.34
C ILE A 11 -10.09 21.88 13.06
N GLU A 12 -11.04 22.36 13.86
CA GLU A 12 -12.47 22.12 13.63
C GLU A 12 -12.95 22.66 12.27
N GLU A 13 -12.51 23.86 11.89
CA GLU A 13 -12.84 24.47 10.61
C GLU A 13 -12.24 23.67 9.44
N LEU A 14 -10.98 23.24 9.57
CA LEU A 14 -10.30 22.41 8.58
C LEU A 14 -10.96 21.03 8.45
N ASP A 15 -11.28 20.39 9.56
CA ASP A 15 -11.89 19.06 9.59
C ASP A 15 -13.30 19.05 8.97
N ARG A 16 -14.02 20.17 9.16
CA ARG A 16 -15.31 20.36 8.50
C ARG A 16 -15.19 20.63 7.00
N THR A 17 -14.13 21.35 6.59
CA THR A 17 -13.96 21.80 5.20
C THR A 17 -13.31 20.73 4.33
N VAL A 18 -12.32 20.01 4.86
CA VAL A 18 -11.58 18.97 4.15
C VAL A 18 -12.21 17.61 4.43
N ARG A 19 -13.23 17.25 3.66
CA ARG A 19 -13.87 15.93 3.73
C ARG A 19 -13.79 15.26 2.38
N LEU A 20 -12.87 14.30 2.27
CA LEU A 20 -12.68 13.51 1.06
C LEU A 20 -13.17 12.07 1.31
N PRO A 21 -14.05 11.52 0.49
CA PRO A 21 -14.49 10.14 0.62
C PRO A 21 -13.31 9.16 0.62
N GLY A 22 -13.28 8.26 1.59
CA GLY A 22 -12.22 7.25 1.73
C GLY A 22 -10.93 7.74 2.40
N LEU A 23 -10.85 9.01 2.83
CA LEU A 23 -9.74 9.56 3.60
C LEU A 23 -10.18 9.95 5.01
N ALA A 24 -9.35 9.65 5.99
CA ALA A 24 -9.49 10.14 7.37
C ALA A 24 -8.49 11.26 7.63
N ASN A 25 -8.96 12.37 8.18
CA ASN A 25 -8.09 13.47 8.55
C ASN A 25 -7.42 13.21 9.89
N LEU A 26 -6.14 13.54 9.99
CA LEU A 26 -5.39 13.56 11.23
C LEU A 26 -4.62 14.88 11.32
N TRP A 27 -4.99 15.74 12.25
CA TRP A 27 -4.39 17.06 12.45
C TRP A 27 -3.43 17.03 13.61
N VAL A 28 -2.13 16.94 13.33
CA VAL A 28 -1.09 16.79 14.36
C VAL A 28 -0.01 17.84 14.17
N PRO A 29 0.40 18.56 15.25
CA PRO A 29 1.56 19.43 15.18
C PRO A 29 2.81 18.64 14.77
N PRO A 30 3.63 19.14 13.82
CA PRO A 30 4.75 18.38 13.25
C PRO A 30 5.75 17.88 14.30
N ILE A 31 6.07 18.69 15.29
CA ILE A 31 7.04 18.34 16.36
C ILE A 31 6.46 17.23 17.24
N ARG A 32 5.20 17.37 17.66
CA ARG A 32 4.51 16.36 18.48
C ARG A 32 4.41 15.02 17.76
N ASN A 33 4.04 15.03 16.48
CA ASN A 33 3.99 13.83 15.66
C ASN A 33 5.35 13.11 15.63
N ARG A 34 6.45 13.86 15.59
CA ARG A 34 7.79 13.29 15.60
C ARG A 34 8.15 12.65 16.95
N ILE A 35 7.73 13.27 18.06
CA ILE A 35 7.90 12.73 19.41
C ILE A 35 7.07 11.45 19.57
N ASP A 36 5.81 11.46 19.16
CA ASP A 36 4.92 10.30 19.21
C ASP A 36 5.50 9.14 18.39
N MET A 37 5.99 9.41 17.18
CA MET A 37 6.66 8.41 16.34
C MET A 37 7.90 7.80 16.99
N LEU A 38 8.70 8.59 17.71
CA LEU A 38 9.91 8.10 18.37
C LEU A 38 9.58 7.24 19.59
N SER A 39 8.50 7.55 20.29
CA SER A 39 8.09 6.84 21.51
C SER A 39 7.28 5.59 21.26
N THR A 40 6.37 5.61 20.28
CA THR A 40 5.41 4.52 20.03
C THR A 40 5.68 3.78 18.70
N GLY A 41 6.47 4.37 17.81
CA GLY A 41 6.67 3.90 16.43
C GLY A 41 5.47 4.20 15.51
N ILE A 42 4.42 4.84 16.02
CA ILE A 42 3.16 5.12 15.31
C ILE A 42 2.93 6.63 15.23
N LYS A 43 2.37 7.10 14.10
CA LYS A 43 2.11 8.53 13.84
C LYS A 43 0.83 9.05 14.50
N SER A 44 0.49 8.56 15.68
CA SER A 44 -0.69 8.98 16.43
C SER A 44 -0.44 8.88 17.93
N PRO A 45 -1.17 9.67 18.75
CA PRO A 45 -1.04 9.62 20.20
C PRO A 45 -1.36 8.24 20.79
N ILE A 46 -2.34 7.53 20.21
CA ILE A 46 -2.72 6.19 20.60
C ILE A 46 -2.60 5.31 19.35
N GLY A 47 -1.90 4.19 19.48
CA GLY A 47 -1.76 3.21 18.43
C GLY A 47 -2.13 1.81 18.93
N ILE A 48 -2.92 1.09 18.14
CA ILE A 48 -3.25 -0.31 18.43
C ILE A 48 -2.57 -1.15 17.36
N LYS A 49 -1.87 -2.19 17.79
CA LYS A 49 -1.16 -3.11 16.90
C LYS A 49 -1.87 -4.45 16.90
N VAL A 50 -2.26 -4.91 15.73
CA VAL A 50 -2.87 -6.22 15.52
C VAL A 50 -1.89 -7.08 14.76
N SER A 51 -1.49 -8.22 15.30
CA SER A 51 -0.55 -9.14 14.66
C SER A 51 -1.11 -10.55 14.57
N GLY A 52 -0.76 -11.25 13.51
CA GLY A 52 -1.25 -12.62 13.26
C GLY A 52 -0.41 -13.32 12.21
N THR A 53 -0.88 -14.47 11.75
CA THR A 53 -0.22 -15.27 10.71
C THR A 53 -0.88 -15.12 9.34
N VAL A 54 -2.17 -14.77 9.31
CA VAL A 54 -2.98 -14.64 8.10
C VAL A 54 -3.37 -13.18 7.91
N LEU A 55 -3.06 -12.61 6.76
CA LEU A 55 -3.26 -11.17 6.47
C LEU A 55 -4.74 -10.78 6.46
N SER A 56 -5.61 -11.62 5.88
CA SER A 56 -7.05 -11.36 5.88
C SER A 56 -7.66 -11.29 7.28
N ASP A 57 -7.22 -12.16 8.19
CA ASP A 57 -7.71 -12.19 9.57
C ASP A 57 -7.25 -10.93 10.33
N ILE A 58 -6.00 -10.50 10.09
CA ILE A 58 -5.46 -9.26 10.67
C ILE A 58 -6.28 -8.07 10.16
N ASP A 59 -6.59 -8.01 8.86
CA ASP A 59 -7.32 -6.90 8.26
C ASP A 59 -8.76 -6.81 8.79
N VAL A 60 -9.48 -7.93 8.84
CA VAL A 60 -10.84 -8.01 9.39
C VAL A 60 -10.86 -7.63 10.86
N THR A 61 -9.91 -8.17 11.66
CA THR A 61 -9.79 -7.85 13.09
C THR A 61 -9.47 -6.37 13.30
N ALA A 62 -8.54 -5.81 12.52
CA ALA A 62 -8.19 -4.40 12.62
C ALA A 62 -9.38 -3.48 12.29
N GLN A 63 -10.18 -3.81 11.27
CA GLN A 63 -11.40 -3.08 10.94
C GLN A 63 -12.47 -3.19 12.04
N SER A 64 -12.62 -4.36 12.64
CA SER A 64 -13.53 -4.55 13.77
C SER A 64 -13.13 -3.70 14.98
N ILE A 65 -11.84 -3.68 15.32
CA ILE A 65 -11.30 -2.84 16.39
C ILE A 65 -11.46 -1.35 16.05
N GLU A 66 -11.23 -0.95 14.81
CA GLU A 66 -11.49 0.42 14.35
C GLU A 66 -12.93 0.84 14.61
N ALA A 67 -13.89 -0.03 14.26
CA ALA A 67 -15.31 0.24 14.47
C ALA A 67 -15.66 0.39 15.96
N VAL A 68 -15.08 -0.44 16.82
CA VAL A 68 -15.24 -0.35 18.28
C VAL A 68 -14.61 0.93 18.83
N ALA A 69 -13.37 1.22 18.44
CA ALA A 69 -12.66 2.40 18.93
C ALA A 69 -13.41 3.71 18.62
N LYS A 70 -14.07 3.78 17.46
CA LYS A 70 -14.90 4.95 17.08
C LYS A 70 -16.10 5.19 17.98
N THR A 71 -16.57 4.21 18.73
CA THR A 71 -17.71 4.35 19.65
C THR A 71 -17.31 4.87 21.03
N VAL A 72 -16.00 4.89 21.33
CA VAL A 72 -15.50 5.28 22.65
C VAL A 72 -15.52 6.81 22.80
N PRO A 73 -16.14 7.34 23.87
CA PRO A 73 -16.16 8.79 24.13
C PRO A 73 -14.75 9.38 24.22
N GLY A 74 -14.52 10.49 23.50
CA GLY A 74 -13.22 11.17 23.44
C GLY A 74 -12.36 10.75 22.25
N VAL A 75 -12.71 9.67 21.53
CA VAL A 75 -12.08 9.33 20.25
C VAL A 75 -12.68 10.22 19.16
N VAL A 76 -11.83 10.97 18.48
CA VAL A 76 -12.19 11.85 17.36
C VAL A 76 -12.10 11.10 16.04
N SER A 77 -11.06 10.30 15.88
CA SER A 77 -10.89 9.44 14.71
C SER A 77 -10.17 8.15 15.08
N ALA A 78 -10.54 7.09 14.40
CA ALA A 78 -9.81 5.82 14.40
C ALA A 78 -9.72 5.31 12.96
N LEU A 79 -8.52 4.89 12.55
CA LEU A 79 -8.26 4.39 11.20
C LEU A 79 -7.32 3.19 11.26
N ALA A 80 -7.79 2.04 10.85
CA ALA A 80 -6.96 0.87 10.62
C ALA A 80 -6.31 0.93 9.23
N GLU A 81 -5.03 0.57 9.16
CA GLU A 81 -4.38 0.36 7.86
C GLU A 81 -5.08 -0.78 7.12
N ARG A 82 -5.33 -0.56 5.84
CA ARG A 82 -5.90 -1.60 4.97
C ARG A 82 -4.75 -2.44 4.42
N LEU A 83 -4.76 -3.71 4.75
CA LEU A 83 -3.75 -4.66 4.26
C LEU A 83 -4.10 -5.15 2.86
N GLU A 84 -5.37 -5.18 2.49
CA GLU A 84 -5.85 -5.55 1.16
C GLU A 84 -6.35 -4.30 0.43
N GLY A 85 -5.81 -4.01 -0.74
CA GLY A 85 -6.21 -2.83 -1.52
C GLY A 85 -5.26 -2.49 -2.66
N GLY A 86 -4.08 -3.09 -2.69
CA GLY A 86 -3.16 -3.03 -3.82
C GLY A 86 -3.70 -3.84 -4.99
N ARG A 87 -3.61 -3.30 -6.19
CA ARG A 87 -3.88 -4.06 -7.42
C ARG A 87 -2.56 -4.44 -8.07
N TYR A 88 -2.40 -5.71 -8.36
CA TYR A 88 -1.22 -6.27 -9.01
C TYR A 88 -1.62 -6.97 -10.29
N ILE A 89 -0.71 -6.99 -11.24
CA ILE A 89 -0.83 -7.82 -12.43
C ILE A 89 0.13 -8.98 -12.24
N ASP A 90 -0.44 -10.17 -12.06
CA ASP A 90 0.33 -11.40 -12.03
C ASP A 90 0.48 -11.94 -13.45
N VAL A 91 1.71 -12.28 -13.77
CA VAL A 91 2.08 -12.96 -15.00
C VAL A 91 2.51 -14.37 -14.63
N ASP A 92 1.56 -15.30 -14.66
CA ASP A 92 1.77 -16.70 -14.32
C ASP A 92 2.27 -17.47 -15.55
N ILE A 93 3.57 -17.77 -15.56
CA ILE A 93 4.23 -18.36 -16.73
C ILE A 93 3.98 -19.85 -16.77
N ASN A 94 3.38 -20.31 -17.86
CA ASN A 94 3.16 -21.73 -18.10
C ASN A 94 4.42 -22.37 -18.72
N ARG A 95 5.11 -23.17 -17.90
CA ARG A 95 6.37 -23.82 -18.26
C ARG A 95 6.21 -24.74 -19.48
N GLU A 96 5.12 -25.50 -19.58
CA GLU A 96 4.89 -26.43 -20.68
C GLU A 96 4.64 -25.70 -22.00
N LYS A 97 3.85 -24.62 -21.94
CA LYS A 97 3.61 -23.79 -23.13
C LYS A 97 4.91 -23.08 -23.58
N ALA A 98 5.69 -22.52 -22.65
CA ALA A 98 6.95 -21.87 -22.97
C ALA A 98 7.96 -22.85 -23.62
N SER A 99 8.06 -24.09 -23.11
CA SER A 99 8.98 -25.10 -23.64
C SER A 99 8.67 -25.50 -25.08
N ARG A 100 7.41 -25.48 -25.52
CA ARG A 100 7.02 -25.75 -26.92
C ARG A 100 7.62 -24.73 -27.89
N TYR A 101 7.91 -23.53 -27.42
CA TYR A 101 8.56 -22.46 -28.18
C TYR A 101 10.07 -22.38 -27.95
N GLY A 102 10.64 -23.39 -27.26
CA GLY A 102 12.07 -23.40 -26.89
C GLY A 102 12.47 -22.35 -25.86
N MET A 103 11.52 -21.86 -25.05
CA MET A 103 11.75 -20.87 -24.03
C MET A 103 11.72 -21.50 -22.63
N THR A 104 12.59 -21.03 -21.77
CA THR A 104 12.55 -21.31 -20.33
C THR A 104 11.67 -20.30 -19.61
N VAL A 105 11.27 -20.60 -18.37
CA VAL A 105 10.60 -19.63 -17.51
C VAL A 105 11.43 -18.36 -17.33
N GLY A 106 12.77 -18.53 -17.20
CA GLY A 106 13.70 -17.40 -17.08
C GLY A 106 13.72 -16.48 -18.30
N ASP A 107 13.61 -17.02 -19.50
CA ASP A 107 13.54 -16.22 -20.74
C ASP A 107 12.29 -15.37 -20.78
N VAL A 108 11.13 -15.95 -20.39
CA VAL A 108 9.86 -15.21 -20.32
C VAL A 108 9.91 -14.15 -19.20
N GLN A 109 10.48 -14.47 -18.03
CA GLN A 109 10.66 -13.50 -16.94
C GLN A 109 11.55 -12.33 -17.35
N LEU A 110 12.67 -12.62 -18.03
CA LEU A 110 13.57 -11.60 -18.54
C LEU A 110 12.86 -10.71 -19.55
N PHE A 111 12.06 -11.30 -20.45
CA PHE A 111 11.24 -10.54 -21.37
C PHE A 111 10.25 -9.64 -20.66
N VAL A 112 9.45 -10.17 -19.72
CA VAL A 112 8.46 -9.40 -18.95
C VAL A 112 9.11 -8.25 -18.19
N SER A 113 10.22 -8.50 -17.48
CA SER A 113 10.93 -7.47 -16.73
C SER A 113 11.48 -6.37 -17.63
N SER A 114 12.03 -6.73 -18.79
CA SER A 114 12.60 -5.77 -19.74
C SER A 114 11.54 -5.02 -20.54
N ALA A 115 10.52 -5.71 -21.01
CA ALA A 115 9.46 -5.13 -21.85
C ALA A 115 8.54 -4.19 -21.06
N ILE A 116 8.18 -4.57 -19.82
CA ILE A 116 7.27 -3.82 -18.96
C ILE A 116 8.04 -2.86 -18.05
N GLY A 117 9.02 -3.37 -17.32
CA GLY A 117 9.83 -2.59 -16.37
C GLY A 117 10.87 -1.72 -17.05
N GLY A 118 11.46 -2.24 -18.08
CA GLY A 118 12.53 -1.62 -18.86
C GLY A 118 13.91 -2.22 -18.58
N ALA A 119 14.77 -2.22 -19.59
CA ALA A 119 16.17 -2.62 -19.50
C ALA A 119 17.07 -1.40 -19.59
N MET A 120 17.94 -1.23 -18.62
CA MET A 120 18.97 -0.19 -18.68
C MET A 120 20.07 -0.62 -19.65
N VAL A 121 20.25 0.14 -20.72
CA VAL A 121 21.22 -0.17 -21.79
C VAL A 121 22.48 0.68 -21.74
N GLY A 122 22.48 1.72 -20.92
CA GLY A 122 23.63 2.62 -20.76
C GLY A 122 23.27 3.89 -20.01
N GLU A 123 24.21 4.80 -19.97
CA GLU A 123 24.02 6.16 -19.42
C GLU A 123 24.69 7.17 -20.33
N THR A 124 24.14 8.38 -20.39
CA THR A 124 24.81 9.55 -20.94
C THR A 124 25.33 10.44 -19.83
N VAL A 125 26.45 11.10 -20.08
CA VAL A 125 27.10 12.00 -19.12
C VAL A 125 27.10 13.41 -19.68
N GLU A 126 26.45 14.33 -18.96
CA GLU A 126 26.38 15.75 -19.33
C GLU A 126 26.94 16.59 -18.18
N GLY A 127 28.20 16.98 -18.29
CA GLY A 127 28.92 17.63 -17.22
C GLY A 127 29.07 16.70 -16.00
N VAL A 128 28.48 17.07 -14.88
CA VAL A 128 28.45 16.25 -13.63
C VAL A 128 27.22 15.35 -13.53
N ALA A 129 26.23 15.53 -14.37
CA ALA A 129 25.00 14.78 -14.37
C ALA A 129 25.12 13.49 -15.18
N ARG A 130 24.48 12.41 -14.71
CA ARG A 130 24.38 11.11 -15.38
C ARG A 130 22.92 10.77 -15.59
N TYR A 131 22.58 10.41 -16.82
CA TYR A 131 21.20 10.08 -17.20
C TYR A 131 21.15 8.63 -17.69
N PRO A 132 20.40 7.74 -17.02
CA PRO A 132 20.25 6.35 -17.46
C PRO A 132 19.40 6.29 -18.74
N ILE A 133 19.83 5.47 -19.69
CA ILE A 133 19.08 5.14 -20.91
C ILE A 133 18.34 3.84 -20.64
N ASN A 134 17.03 3.92 -20.62
CA ASN A 134 16.14 2.76 -20.36
C ASN A 134 15.30 2.48 -21.60
N ILE A 135 15.29 1.22 -22.06
CA ILE A 135 14.49 0.75 -23.19
C ILE A 135 13.37 -0.13 -22.64
N ARG A 136 12.14 0.16 -23.06
CA ARG A 136 10.94 -0.63 -22.75
C ARG A 136 9.93 -0.52 -23.90
N TYR A 137 8.94 -1.40 -23.89
CA TYR A 137 7.85 -1.31 -24.84
C TYR A 137 7.04 -0.01 -24.69
N PRO A 138 6.48 0.54 -25.77
CA PRO A 138 5.57 1.69 -25.70
C PRO A 138 4.38 1.46 -24.78
N GLN A 139 3.78 2.54 -24.28
CA GLN A 139 2.70 2.48 -23.32
C GLN A 139 1.49 1.70 -23.83
N ASP A 140 1.21 1.76 -25.12
CA ASP A 140 0.07 1.08 -25.74
C ASP A 140 0.11 -0.45 -25.58
N TYR A 141 1.30 -1.04 -25.51
CA TYR A 141 1.47 -2.47 -25.28
C TYR A 141 1.36 -2.90 -23.80
N ARG A 142 1.29 -1.95 -22.84
CA ARG A 142 1.33 -2.23 -21.40
C ARG A 142 0.31 -1.44 -20.59
N ASN A 143 -0.69 -0.81 -21.22
CA ASN A 143 -1.70 0.01 -20.56
C ASN A 143 -2.90 -0.79 -20.04
N SER A 144 -3.03 -2.05 -20.40
CA SER A 144 -4.13 -2.92 -20.00
C SER A 144 -3.71 -4.39 -19.94
N PRO A 145 -4.42 -5.22 -19.14
CA PRO A 145 -4.17 -6.66 -19.13
C PRO A 145 -4.34 -7.31 -20.51
N GLN A 146 -5.21 -6.76 -21.36
CA GLN A 146 -5.41 -7.25 -22.72
C GLN A 146 -4.20 -6.93 -23.60
N ALA A 147 -3.71 -5.69 -23.56
CA ALA A 147 -2.51 -5.30 -24.30
C ALA A 147 -1.28 -6.12 -23.87
N LEU A 148 -1.18 -6.46 -22.58
CA LEU A 148 -0.12 -7.35 -22.09
C LEU A 148 -0.23 -8.77 -22.67
N ARG A 149 -1.45 -9.33 -22.78
CA ARG A 149 -1.63 -10.66 -23.41
C ARG A 149 -1.23 -10.67 -24.87
N GLU A 150 -1.50 -9.58 -25.58
CA GLU A 150 -1.21 -9.42 -27.01
C GLU A 150 0.23 -8.94 -27.28
N MET A 151 1.01 -8.69 -26.21
CA MET A 151 2.40 -8.21 -26.36
C MET A 151 3.25 -9.21 -27.13
N PRO A 152 3.89 -8.79 -28.25
CA PRO A 152 4.67 -9.71 -29.09
C PRO A 152 5.98 -10.10 -28.42
N ILE A 153 6.29 -11.40 -28.47
CA ILE A 153 7.56 -11.99 -28.04
C ILE A 153 8.24 -12.65 -29.23
N LEU A 154 9.53 -12.44 -29.37
CA LEU A 154 10.34 -13.17 -30.32
C LEU A 154 11.01 -14.36 -29.62
N THR A 155 10.69 -15.58 -30.06
CA THR A 155 11.28 -16.81 -29.52
C THR A 155 12.73 -17.00 -30.00
N PRO A 156 13.52 -17.86 -29.31
CA PRO A 156 14.88 -18.23 -29.78
C PRO A 156 14.89 -18.78 -31.21
N MET A 157 13.80 -19.41 -31.61
CA MET A 157 13.61 -19.92 -32.98
C MET A 157 13.15 -18.85 -33.99
N LYS A 158 13.16 -17.57 -33.61
CA LYS A 158 12.74 -16.42 -34.41
C LYS A 158 11.25 -16.44 -34.82
N GLN A 159 10.43 -17.18 -34.09
CA GLN A 159 8.98 -17.16 -34.26
C GLN A 159 8.40 -16.05 -33.39
N GLN A 160 7.48 -15.29 -33.94
CA GLN A 160 6.72 -14.29 -33.17
C GLN A 160 5.48 -14.95 -32.54
N ILE A 161 5.36 -14.81 -31.24
CA ILE A 161 4.21 -15.26 -30.45
C ILE A 161 3.75 -14.12 -29.56
N THR A 162 2.68 -14.31 -28.79
CA THR A 162 2.22 -13.32 -27.78
C THR A 162 2.56 -13.78 -26.38
N LEU A 163 2.61 -12.84 -25.42
CA LEU A 163 2.82 -13.17 -24.01
C LEU A 163 1.70 -14.10 -23.49
N GLY A 164 0.47 -13.93 -23.96
CA GLY A 164 -0.66 -14.80 -23.62
C GLY A 164 -0.52 -16.25 -24.08
N ASP A 165 0.33 -16.53 -25.09
CA ASP A 165 0.59 -17.90 -25.52
C ASP A 165 1.42 -18.70 -24.51
N VAL A 166 2.20 -18.01 -23.65
CA VAL A 166 3.13 -18.63 -22.69
C VAL A 166 2.84 -18.29 -21.23
N ALA A 167 1.92 -17.36 -20.95
CA ALA A 167 1.58 -16.92 -19.60
C ALA A 167 0.10 -16.58 -19.45
N ASP A 168 -0.44 -16.79 -18.25
CA ASP A 168 -1.74 -16.31 -17.85
C ASP A 168 -1.58 -14.97 -17.13
N ILE A 169 -2.32 -13.93 -17.57
CA ILE A 169 -2.25 -12.59 -17.02
C ILE A 169 -3.54 -12.31 -16.26
N LYS A 170 -3.39 -12.06 -14.95
CA LYS A 170 -4.51 -11.84 -14.01
C LYS A 170 -4.31 -10.55 -13.23
N VAL A 171 -5.41 -9.84 -12.97
CA VAL A 171 -5.42 -8.75 -12.00
C VAL A 171 -5.80 -9.36 -10.66
N VAL A 172 -4.93 -9.21 -9.68
CA VAL A 172 -5.12 -9.74 -8.33
C VAL A 172 -5.07 -8.63 -7.30
N SER A 173 -5.77 -8.81 -6.19
CA SER A 173 -5.65 -7.95 -5.02
C SER A 173 -4.52 -8.45 -4.14
N GLY A 174 -3.82 -7.53 -3.50
CA GLY A 174 -2.75 -7.88 -2.58
C GLY A 174 -2.42 -6.72 -1.63
N PRO A 175 -1.52 -6.94 -0.69
CA PRO A 175 -1.13 -5.92 0.27
C PRO A 175 -0.32 -4.82 -0.41
N THR A 176 -0.68 -3.57 -0.12
CA THR A 176 0.10 -2.41 -0.58
C THR A 176 1.42 -2.27 0.16
N MET A 177 1.42 -2.66 1.43
CA MET A 177 2.60 -2.67 2.30
C MET A 177 2.44 -3.79 3.34
N LEU A 178 3.48 -4.56 3.54
CA LEU A 178 3.58 -5.54 4.62
C LEU A 178 4.45 -4.97 5.73
N LYS A 179 3.87 -4.84 6.93
CA LYS A 179 4.60 -4.52 8.15
C LYS A 179 4.76 -5.78 8.97
N THR A 180 5.92 -5.93 9.56
CA THR A 180 6.20 -7.04 10.47
C THR A 180 6.70 -6.49 11.80
N GLU A 181 6.25 -7.08 12.88
CA GLU A 181 6.72 -6.79 14.23
C GLU A 181 6.93 -8.13 14.97
N ASN A 182 8.09 -8.30 15.57
CA ASN A 182 8.47 -9.57 16.20
C ASN A 182 8.31 -10.79 15.28
N ALA A 183 8.74 -10.63 14.01
CA ALA A 183 8.64 -11.65 12.96
C ALA A 183 7.20 -12.10 12.62
N ARG A 184 6.18 -11.29 12.93
CA ARG A 184 4.79 -11.54 12.57
C ARG A 184 4.25 -10.39 11.75
N PRO A 185 3.45 -10.64 10.71
CA PRO A 185 2.70 -9.60 10.03
C PRO A 185 1.82 -8.81 11.00
N ALA A 186 1.75 -7.51 10.82
CA ALA A 186 1.00 -6.63 11.70
C ALA A 186 0.28 -5.52 10.93
N SER A 187 -0.87 -5.10 11.44
CA SER A 187 -1.60 -3.90 11.03
C SER A 187 -1.66 -2.92 12.20
N TRP A 188 -1.62 -1.64 11.88
CA TRP A 188 -1.68 -0.58 12.87
C TRP A 188 -3.01 0.16 12.77
N ILE A 189 -3.57 0.50 13.92
CA ILE A 189 -4.77 1.32 14.02
C ILE A 189 -4.36 2.63 14.69
N TYR A 190 -4.52 3.72 13.96
CA TYR A 190 -4.23 5.08 14.42
C TYR A 190 -5.46 5.62 15.11
N VAL A 191 -5.34 6.07 16.36
CA VAL A 191 -6.44 6.65 17.11
C VAL A 191 -6.06 8.05 17.57
N ASP A 192 -6.91 9.02 17.25
CA ASP A 192 -6.84 10.39 17.77
C ASP A 192 -7.91 10.60 18.84
N ALA A 193 -7.51 11.11 20.00
CA ALA A 193 -8.39 11.37 21.11
C ALA A 193 -8.21 12.82 21.60
N ARG A 194 -9.33 13.49 21.91
CA ARG A 194 -9.34 14.87 22.39
C ARG A 194 -10.36 15.07 23.50
N GLY A 195 -10.10 16.09 24.33
CA GLY A 195 -11.02 16.48 25.40
C GLY A 195 -11.09 15.52 26.59
N ARG A 196 -10.30 14.42 26.57
CA ARG A 196 -10.18 13.44 27.66
C ARG A 196 -8.73 13.03 27.87
N ASP A 197 -8.47 12.49 29.06
CA ASP A 197 -7.20 11.87 29.38
C ASP A 197 -6.94 10.62 28.52
N MET A 198 -5.73 10.51 27.95
CA MET A 198 -5.36 9.42 27.05
C MET A 198 -5.40 8.05 27.72
N VAL A 199 -5.00 7.94 28.98
CA VAL A 199 -4.99 6.66 29.69
C VAL A 199 -6.41 6.15 29.91
N SER A 200 -7.33 7.04 30.26
CA SER A 200 -8.76 6.71 30.38
C SER A 200 -9.34 6.24 29.06
N VAL A 201 -9.05 6.93 27.96
CA VAL A 201 -9.51 6.52 26.61
C VAL A 201 -8.95 5.15 26.22
N VAL A 202 -7.66 4.88 26.48
CA VAL A 202 -7.05 3.58 26.21
C VAL A 202 -7.72 2.46 27.02
N ASN A 203 -8.03 2.71 28.30
CA ASN A 203 -8.70 1.72 29.13
C ASN A 203 -10.13 1.45 28.65
N ASP A 204 -10.88 2.49 28.26
CA ASP A 204 -12.22 2.33 27.70
C ASP A 204 -12.19 1.54 26.38
N ILE A 205 -11.20 1.82 25.51
CA ILE A 205 -11.01 1.05 24.27
C ILE A 205 -10.72 -0.41 24.59
N LYS A 206 -9.82 -0.70 25.56
CA LYS A 206 -9.51 -2.09 25.97
C LYS A 206 -10.75 -2.82 26.47
N THR A 207 -11.55 -2.17 27.31
CA THR A 207 -12.79 -2.74 27.83
C THR A 207 -13.78 -3.03 26.69
N ALA A 208 -14.00 -2.05 25.80
CA ALA A 208 -14.92 -2.21 24.68
C ALA A 208 -14.50 -3.30 23.68
N ILE A 209 -13.17 -3.53 23.51
CA ILE A 209 -12.65 -4.64 22.70
C ILE A 209 -12.85 -5.98 23.39
N SER A 210 -12.72 -6.03 24.73
CA SER A 210 -12.85 -7.28 25.48
C SER A 210 -14.30 -7.79 25.58
N GLU A 211 -15.28 -6.90 25.41
CA GLU A 211 -16.72 -7.20 25.46
C GLU A 211 -17.29 -7.71 24.11
N LYS A 212 -16.49 -7.71 23.07
CA LYS A 212 -16.84 -8.17 21.71
C LYS A 212 -16.06 -9.40 21.29
#